data_eb7173ef771d2330fd0e5359df91ebbe
#
_entry.id   eb7173ef771d2330fd0e5359df91ebbe
#
_cell.length_a   1.000
_cell.length_b   1.000
_cell.length_c   1.000
_cell.angle_alpha   90.00
_cell.angle_beta   90.00
_cell.angle_gamma   90.00
#
_symmetry.space_group_name_H-M   'P 1'
#
loop_
_entity.id
_entity.type
_entity.pdbx_description
1 polymer ?
#
loop_
_entity_poly.entity_id
_entity_poly.type
_entity_poly.pdbx_seq_one_letter_code
_entity_poly.pdbx_strand_id
1 'polypeptide(L)'
;MDEIIIYTDGGCSGNPGPGGWGIVVIADGIAKQLSGGEKLTTNNRMELTAAITALQVIRNTPGFAQRPVKLHIASQYVKNGITTWIKGWKSKGWKTADKKPVKNQDLWVQLDALNEGLNINWIWVKGHAGIEYNEICDQLCKAEMDKFK
;
A
#
# COMPACT_ATOMS: atom_id res chain seq x y z
N MET A 1 -21.93 -3.98 -5.48
CA MET A 1 -22.51 -4.14 -4.18
C MET A 1 -21.56 -4.73 -3.17
N ASP A 2 -20.98 -5.84 -3.49
CA ASP A 2 -20.03 -6.44 -2.55
C ASP A 2 -18.64 -5.90 -2.70
N GLU A 3 -18.46 -4.93 -3.57
CA GLU A 3 -17.15 -4.36 -3.85
C GLU A 3 -16.65 -3.51 -2.69
N ILE A 4 -15.39 -3.70 -2.34
CA ILE A 4 -14.70 -2.88 -1.36
C ILE A 4 -13.79 -1.92 -2.12
N ILE A 5 -13.79 -0.65 -1.72
CA ILE A 5 -12.96 0.38 -2.34
C ILE A 5 -11.94 0.85 -1.33
N ILE A 6 -10.66 0.83 -1.71
CA ILE A 6 -9.58 1.24 -0.83
C ILE A 6 -8.72 2.29 -1.55
N TYR A 7 -8.29 3.30 -0.78
CA TYR A 7 -7.31 4.28 -1.21
C TYR A 7 -6.12 4.22 -0.27
N THR A 8 -4.91 4.27 -0.80
CA THR A 8 -3.68 4.24 0.01
C THR A 8 -2.72 5.33 -0.46
N ASP A 9 -1.92 5.83 0.48
CA ASP A 9 -0.83 6.76 0.19
C ASP A 9 0.25 6.58 1.24
N GLY A 10 1.47 6.92 0.88
CA GLY A 10 2.61 6.90 1.79
C GLY A 10 3.63 7.92 1.35
N GLY A 11 4.41 8.41 2.29
CA GLY A 11 5.42 9.42 1.99
C GLY A 11 6.46 9.52 3.07
N CYS A 12 7.49 10.30 2.78
CA CYS A 12 8.63 10.45 3.66
C CYS A 12 9.19 11.86 3.49
N SER A 13 9.59 12.45 4.61
CA SER A 13 10.25 13.76 4.61
C SER A 13 11.76 13.54 4.63
N GLY A 14 12.45 13.89 3.52
CA GLY A 14 13.89 13.67 3.41
C GLY A 14 14.27 12.21 3.28
N ASN A 15 13.98 11.59 2.27
CA ASN A 15 14.08 10.17 1.90
C ASN A 15 15.53 9.60 1.99
N PRO A 16 16.01 8.98 3.11
CA PRO A 16 15.22 8.56 4.26
C PRO A 16 14.95 9.69 5.27
N GLY A 17 13.94 9.44 6.11
CA GLY A 17 13.55 10.39 7.16
C GLY A 17 12.22 9.95 7.77
N PRO A 18 11.55 10.85 8.51
CA PRO A 18 10.23 10.55 9.06
C PRO A 18 9.24 10.29 7.94
N GLY A 19 8.46 9.23 8.09
CA GLY A 19 7.47 8.87 7.09
C GLY A 19 6.13 8.55 7.68
N GLY A 20 5.11 8.52 6.83
CA GLY A 20 3.76 8.18 7.23
C GLY A 20 3.01 7.52 6.08
N TRP A 21 1.89 6.90 6.44
CA TRP A 21 0.98 6.31 5.47
C TRP A 21 -0.47 6.53 5.90
N GLY A 22 -1.37 6.53 4.94
CA GLY A 22 -2.79 6.69 5.19
C GLY A 22 -3.61 5.79 4.29
N ILE A 23 -4.74 5.31 4.80
CA ILE A 23 -5.63 4.39 4.11
C ILE A 23 -7.07 4.82 4.36
N VAL A 24 -7.91 4.74 3.32
CA VAL A 24 -9.35 4.84 3.46
C VAL A 24 -9.95 3.55 2.91
N VAL A 25 -10.77 2.88 3.72
CA VAL A 25 -11.48 1.65 3.33
C VAL A 25 -12.97 1.97 3.29
N ILE A 26 -13.60 1.76 2.15
CA ILE A 26 -15.02 2.02 1.96
C ILE A 26 -15.73 0.70 1.65
N ALA A 27 -16.66 0.33 2.51
CA ALA A 27 -17.46 -0.88 2.35
C ALA A 27 -18.84 -0.64 2.93
N ASP A 28 -19.88 -1.05 2.20
CA ASP A 28 -21.27 -1.00 2.67
C ASP A 28 -21.70 0.41 3.11
N GLY A 29 -21.19 1.42 2.38
CA GLY A 29 -21.55 2.83 2.65
C GLY A 29 -20.79 3.46 3.82
N ILE A 30 -19.82 2.74 4.41
CA ILE A 30 -19.04 3.22 5.55
C ILE A 30 -17.60 3.40 5.12
N ALA A 31 -17.03 4.58 5.38
CA ALA A 31 -15.63 4.87 5.12
C ALA A 31 -14.87 4.89 6.44
N LYS A 32 -13.79 4.11 6.52
CA LYS A 32 -12.91 4.07 7.69
C LYS A 32 -11.52 4.51 7.30
N GLN A 33 -10.86 5.23 8.20
CA GLN A 33 -9.52 5.73 8.00
C GLN A 33 -8.54 5.01 8.92
N LEU A 34 -7.34 4.70 8.38
CA LEU A 34 -6.23 4.16 9.16
C LEU A 34 -4.98 4.92 8.76
N SER A 35 -4.07 5.06 9.71
CA SER A 35 -2.79 5.72 9.44
C SER A 35 -1.73 5.23 10.40
N GLY A 36 -0.48 5.48 10.04
CA GLY A 36 0.67 5.15 10.86
C GLY A 36 1.92 5.80 10.30
N GLY A 37 3.02 5.67 11.00
CA GLY A 37 4.26 6.28 10.57
C GLY A 37 5.47 5.65 11.21
N GLU A 38 6.64 6.04 10.74
CA GLU A 38 7.93 5.60 11.26
C GLU A 38 8.89 6.78 11.29
N LYS A 39 9.76 6.77 12.30
CA LYS A 39 10.71 7.87 12.51
C LYS A 39 11.77 7.94 11.41
N LEU A 40 12.19 6.79 10.88
CA LEU A 40 13.21 6.71 9.85
C LEU A 40 12.83 5.64 8.83
N THR A 41 12.46 6.07 7.64
CA THR A 41 11.98 5.17 6.59
C THR A 41 12.22 5.81 5.22
N THR A 42 11.62 5.23 4.19
CA THR A 42 11.68 5.75 2.83
C THR A 42 10.28 5.87 2.25
N ASN A 43 10.14 6.65 1.20
CA ASN A 43 8.87 6.82 0.51
C ASN A 43 8.30 5.46 0.06
N ASN A 44 9.10 4.64 -0.59
CA ASN A 44 8.64 3.35 -1.09
C ASN A 44 8.23 2.40 0.02
N ARG A 45 8.95 2.41 1.16
CA ARG A 45 8.57 1.57 2.29
C ARG A 45 7.22 1.99 2.88
N MET A 46 6.94 3.28 2.93
CA MET A 46 5.65 3.76 3.43
C MET A 46 4.51 3.41 2.48
N GLU A 47 4.73 3.50 1.18
CA GLU A 47 3.76 3.08 0.19
C GLU A 47 3.48 1.57 0.29
N LEU A 48 4.53 0.76 0.44
CA LEU A 48 4.38 -0.69 0.64
C LEU A 48 3.63 -1.00 1.94
N THR A 49 3.98 -0.30 3.01
CA THR A 49 3.34 -0.51 4.32
C THR A 49 1.84 -0.18 4.27
N ALA A 50 1.47 0.87 3.55
CA ALA A 50 0.05 1.20 3.35
C ALA A 50 -0.67 0.06 2.63
N ALA A 51 -0.09 -0.46 1.55
CA ALA A 51 -0.68 -1.56 0.80
C ALA A 51 -0.79 -2.83 1.65
N ILE A 52 0.25 -3.17 2.40
CA ILE A 52 0.25 -4.33 3.30
C ILE A 52 -0.86 -4.20 4.34
N THR A 53 -0.96 -3.04 4.97
CA THR A 53 -1.98 -2.79 6.00
C THR A 53 -3.39 -2.89 5.41
N ALA A 54 -3.59 -2.38 4.21
CA ALA A 54 -4.87 -2.48 3.52
C ALA A 54 -5.28 -3.94 3.32
N LEU A 55 -4.35 -4.80 2.86
CA LEU A 55 -4.65 -6.22 2.66
C LEU A 55 -4.85 -6.95 3.99
N GLN A 56 -4.16 -6.53 5.04
CA GLN A 56 -4.41 -7.08 6.38
C GLN A 56 -5.84 -6.79 6.84
N VAL A 57 -6.35 -5.60 6.57
CA VAL A 57 -7.75 -5.25 6.88
C VAL A 57 -8.70 -6.19 6.13
N ILE A 58 -8.43 -6.45 4.86
CA ILE A 58 -9.27 -7.37 4.06
C ILE A 58 -9.26 -8.77 4.67
N ARG A 59 -8.10 -9.27 5.05
CA ARG A 59 -7.98 -10.62 5.60
C ARG A 59 -8.56 -10.75 7.00
N ASN A 60 -8.49 -9.69 7.79
CA ASN A 60 -8.89 -9.73 9.20
C ASN A 60 -10.35 -9.34 9.42
N THR A 61 -11.03 -8.82 8.40
CA THR A 61 -12.44 -8.45 8.52
C THR A 61 -13.29 -9.60 7.98
N PRO A 62 -14.18 -10.19 8.80
CA PRO A 62 -15.00 -11.31 8.34
C PRO A 62 -15.79 -10.99 7.07
N GLY A 63 -15.70 -11.90 6.09
CA GLY A 63 -16.40 -11.77 4.84
C GLY A 63 -15.71 -10.94 3.76
N PHE A 64 -14.68 -10.16 4.10
CA PHE A 64 -14.03 -9.29 3.12
C PHE A 64 -13.15 -10.05 2.12
N ALA A 65 -12.53 -11.16 2.54
CA ALA A 65 -11.59 -11.88 1.68
C ALA A 65 -12.23 -12.47 0.41
N GLN A 66 -13.53 -12.68 0.41
CA GLN A 66 -14.27 -13.22 -0.74
C GLN A 66 -14.82 -12.11 -1.66
N ARG A 67 -14.67 -10.86 -1.28
CA ARG A 67 -15.26 -9.73 -2.00
C ARG A 67 -14.26 -9.14 -3.00
N PRO A 68 -14.73 -8.64 -4.15
CA PRO A 68 -13.84 -7.92 -5.05
C PRO A 68 -13.41 -6.59 -4.42
N VAL A 69 -12.15 -6.22 -4.62
CA VAL A 69 -11.56 -5.01 -4.06
C VAL A 69 -10.99 -4.16 -5.18
N LYS A 70 -11.33 -2.88 -5.20
CA LYS A 70 -10.64 -1.88 -6.01
C LYS A 70 -9.71 -1.10 -5.11
N LEU A 71 -8.41 -1.33 -5.25
CA LEU A 71 -7.41 -0.67 -4.44
C LEU A 71 -6.72 0.43 -5.28
N HIS A 72 -7.04 1.67 -4.93
CA HIS A 72 -6.48 2.85 -5.59
C HIS A 72 -5.17 3.20 -4.89
N ILE A 73 -4.07 3.06 -5.61
CA ILE A 73 -2.74 3.23 -5.05
C ILE A 73 -2.02 4.40 -5.72
N ALA A 74 -1.40 5.25 -4.92
CA ALA A 74 -0.70 6.44 -5.42
C ALA A 74 0.71 6.10 -5.93
N SER A 75 1.22 4.92 -5.68
CA SER A 75 2.57 4.51 -6.05
C SER A 75 2.60 3.60 -7.27
N GLN A 76 3.20 4.06 -8.36
CA GLN A 76 3.47 3.22 -9.51
C GLN A 76 4.45 2.11 -9.17
N TYR A 77 5.41 2.38 -8.29
CA TYR A 77 6.39 1.40 -7.84
C TYR A 77 5.70 0.17 -7.23
N VAL A 78 4.76 0.39 -6.32
CA VAL A 78 4.05 -0.71 -5.68
C VAL A 78 3.12 -1.41 -6.66
N LYS A 79 2.38 -0.66 -7.45
CA LYS A 79 1.47 -1.26 -8.43
C LYS A 79 2.24 -2.12 -9.44
N ASN A 80 3.30 -1.60 -10.00
CA ASN A 80 4.08 -2.34 -11.00
C ASN A 80 4.78 -3.54 -10.39
N GLY A 81 5.24 -3.42 -9.15
CA GLY A 81 5.87 -4.52 -8.45
C GLY A 81 4.92 -5.69 -8.22
N ILE A 82 3.75 -5.42 -7.64
CA ILE A 82 2.81 -6.49 -7.30
C ILE A 82 2.15 -7.12 -8.53
N THR A 83 1.96 -6.34 -9.60
CA THR A 83 1.29 -6.85 -10.79
C THR A 83 2.25 -7.44 -11.82
N THR A 84 3.51 -7.04 -11.81
CA THR A 84 4.47 -7.40 -12.88
C THR A 84 5.77 -7.97 -12.36
N TRP A 85 6.51 -7.22 -11.53
CA TRP A 85 7.90 -7.58 -11.19
C TRP A 85 8.01 -8.79 -10.26
N ILE A 86 7.03 -8.97 -9.40
CA ILE A 86 7.10 -9.95 -8.31
C ILE A 86 7.20 -11.39 -8.84
N LYS A 87 6.60 -11.68 -9.98
CA LYS A 87 6.67 -13.01 -10.60
C LYS A 87 8.11 -13.37 -10.94
N GLY A 88 8.85 -12.42 -11.53
CA GLY A 88 10.25 -12.64 -11.84
C GLY A 88 11.11 -12.78 -10.60
N TRP A 89 10.87 -11.97 -9.59
CA TRP A 89 11.61 -12.08 -8.32
C TRP A 89 11.40 -13.42 -7.66
N LYS A 90 10.17 -13.91 -7.62
CA LYS A 90 9.86 -15.20 -7.00
C LYS A 90 10.57 -16.34 -7.74
N SER A 91 10.59 -16.31 -9.06
CA SER A 91 11.24 -17.35 -9.86
C SER A 91 12.76 -17.34 -9.70
N LYS A 92 13.35 -16.21 -9.29
CA LYS A 92 14.80 -16.06 -9.08
C LYS A 92 15.20 -16.10 -7.61
N GLY A 93 14.32 -16.54 -6.72
CA GLY A 93 14.61 -16.60 -5.29
C GLY A 93 14.73 -15.24 -4.63
N TRP A 94 13.97 -14.25 -5.10
CA TRP A 94 13.94 -12.87 -4.59
C TRP A 94 15.24 -12.14 -4.82
N LYS A 95 15.86 -12.38 -5.97
CA LYS A 95 17.07 -11.68 -6.38
C LYS A 95 16.85 -10.93 -7.68
N THR A 96 17.56 -9.83 -7.83
CA THR A 96 17.57 -9.06 -9.08
C THR A 96 18.43 -9.79 -10.13
N ALA A 97 18.44 -9.25 -11.35
CA ALA A 97 19.28 -9.78 -12.43
C ALA A 97 20.77 -9.82 -12.04
N ASP A 98 21.20 -8.89 -11.18
CA ASP A 98 22.60 -8.82 -10.68
C ASP A 98 22.85 -9.78 -9.51
N LYS A 99 21.91 -10.68 -9.22
CA LYS A 99 21.97 -11.63 -8.10
C LYS A 99 22.04 -10.97 -6.74
N LYS A 100 21.59 -9.72 -6.63
CA LYS A 100 21.47 -8.99 -5.36
C LYS A 100 20.08 -9.16 -4.80
N PRO A 101 19.89 -9.09 -3.46
CA PRO A 101 18.55 -9.16 -2.88
C PRO A 101 17.65 -8.06 -3.43
N VAL A 102 16.39 -8.37 -3.63
CA VAL A 102 15.39 -7.37 -4.05
C VAL A 102 15.27 -6.31 -2.97
N LYS A 103 15.33 -5.03 -3.38
CA LYS A 103 15.18 -3.92 -2.44
C LYS A 103 13.80 -3.97 -1.79
N ASN A 104 13.74 -3.74 -0.47
CA ASN A 104 12.50 -3.84 0.31
C ASN A 104 11.88 -5.25 0.29
N GLN A 105 12.71 -6.27 0.12
CA GLN A 105 12.27 -7.66 0.03
C GLN A 105 11.35 -8.06 1.19
N ASP A 106 11.67 -7.63 2.41
CA ASP A 106 10.87 -7.93 3.60
C ASP A 106 9.40 -7.53 3.42
N LEU A 107 9.17 -6.35 2.87
CA LEU A 107 7.81 -5.84 2.63
C LEU A 107 7.16 -6.49 1.41
N TRP A 108 7.93 -6.72 0.35
CA TRP A 108 7.41 -7.37 -0.85
C TRP A 108 6.93 -8.79 -0.58
N VAL A 109 7.68 -9.54 0.23
CA VAL A 109 7.27 -10.90 0.62
C VAL A 109 5.96 -10.88 1.40
N GLN A 110 5.82 -9.94 2.32
CA GLN A 110 4.57 -9.79 3.08
C GLN A 110 3.40 -9.44 2.17
N LEU A 111 3.59 -8.49 1.27
CA LEU A 111 2.53 -8.06 0.36
C LEU A 111 2.10 -9.20 -0.56
N ASP A 112 3.05 -9.94 -1.12
CA ASP A 112 2.76 -11.08 -1.98
C ASP A 112 1.93 -12.15 -1.26
N ALA A 113 2.34 -12.49 -0.04
CA ALA A 113 1.62 -13.50 0.74
C ALA A 113 0.19 -13.07 1.04
N LEU A 114 -0.01 -11.80 1.39
CA LEU A 114 -1.34 -11.27 1.68
C LEU A 114 -2.22 -11.18 0.43
N ASN A 115 -1.63 -10.90 -0.71
CA ASN A 115 -2.35 -10.74 -1.97
C ASN A 115 -2.82 -12.06 -2.57
N GLU A 116 -2.20 -13.16 -2.19
CA GLU A 116 -2.50 -14.47 -2.77
C GLU A 116 -3.93 -14.88 -2.45
N GLY A 117 -4.68 -15.26 -3.50
CA GLY A 117 -6.07 -15.69 -3.33
C GLY A 117 -7.09 -14.59 -3.15
N LEU A 118 -6.66 -13.34 -3.06
CA LEU A 118 -7.59 -12.20 -2.99
C LEU A 118 -7.89 -11.69 -4.39
N ASN A 119 -9.09 -11.12 -4.55
CA ASN A 119 -9.52 -10.52 -5.81
C ASN A 119 -9.30 -9.00 -5.75
N ILE A 120 -8.05 -8.60 -5.96
CA ILE A 120 -7.65 -7.19 -5.89
C ILE A 120 -7.42 -6.64 -7.28
N ASN A 121 -8.15 -5.58 -7.62
CA ASN A 121 -7.88 -4.79 -8.81
C ASN A 121 -6.99 -3.60 -8.38
N TRP A 122 -5.73 -3.65 -8.76
CA TRP A 122 -4.74 -2.62 -8.44
C TRP A 122 -4.85 -1.48 -9.43
N ILE A 123 -5.30 -0.32 -8.96
CA ILE A 123 -5.54 0.85 -9.80
C ILE A 123 -4.56 1.95 -9.38
N TRP A 124 -3.69 2.37 -10.29
CA TRP A 124 -2.83 3.51 -10.01
C TRP A 124 -3.61 4.80 -10.18
N VAL A 125 -3.47 5.70 -9.22
CA VAL A 125 -4.04 7.04 -9.28
C VAL A 125 -2.91 8.05 -9.12
N LYS A 126 -2.94 9.09 -9.94
CA LYS A 126 -1.94 10.15 -9.85
C LYS A 126 -2.16 10.91 -8.55
N GLY A 127 -1.08 11.08 -7.75
CA GLY A 127 -1.14 11.85 -6.51
C GLY A 127 -1.57 13.29 -6.78
N HIS A 128 -2.30 13.88 -5.83
CA HIS A 128 -2.76 15.27 -5.90
C HIS A 128 -3.66 15.56 -7.10
N ALA A 129 -4.43 14.56 -7.55
CA ALA A 129 -5.33 14.72 -8.70
C ALA A 129 -6.72 15.27 -8.31
N GLY A 130 -6.88 15.79 -7.09
CA GLY A 130 -8.14 16.35 -6.62
C GLY A 130 -9.19 15.32 -6.25
N ILE A 131 -8.82 14.06 -6.12
CA ILE A 131 -9.72 13.00 -5.70
C ILE A 131 -9.81 13.05 -4.17
N GLU A 132 -11.04 13.19 -3.65
CA GLU A 132 -11.28 13.41 -2.23
C GLU A 132 -10.56 12.41 -1.32
N TYR A 133 -10.70 11.12 -1.60
CA TYR A 133 -10.11 10.09 -0.73
C TYR A 133 -8.59 10.01 -0.85
N ASN A 134 -8.04 10.34 -2.01
CA ASN A 134 -6.59 10.46 -2.17
C ASN A 134 -6.04 11.58 -1.29
N GLU A 135 -6.74 12.71 -1.25
CA GLU A 135 -6.31 13.84 -0.42
C GLU A 135 -6.41 13.53 1.06
N ILE A 136 -7.44 12.78 1.47
CA ILE A 136 -7.54 12.32 2.86
C ILE A 136 -6.34 11.44 3.21
N CYS A 137 -5.97 10.50 2.34
CA CYS A 137 -4.80 9.65 2.57
C CYS A 137 -3.52 10.47 2.66
N ASP A 138 -3.35 11.48 1.81
CA ASP A 138 -2.20 12.37 1.84
C ASP A 138 -2.14 13.15 3.15
N GLN A 139 -3.26 13.67 3.62
CA GLN A 139 -3.34 14.38 4.90
C GLN A 139 -3.01 13.47 6.07
N LEU A 140 -3.52 12.24 6.07
CA LEU A 140 -3.21 11.24 7.10
C LEU A 140 -1.71 10.94 7.13
N CYS A 141 -1.13 10.76 5.94
CA CYS A 141 0.29 10.52 5.77
C CYS A 141 1.13 11.66 6.38
N LYS A 142 0.79 12.90 6.04
CA LYS A 142 1.50 14.08 6.54
C LYS A 142 1.35 14.24 8.06
N ALA A 143 0.16 14.00 8.59
CA ALA A 143 -0.09 14.10 10.02
C ALA A 143 0.75 13.08 10.80
N GLU A 144 0.86 11.85 10.31
CA GLU A 144 1.70 10.85 10.94
C GLU A 144 3.18 11.21 10.87
N MET A 145 3.60 11.72 9.71
CA MET A 145 4.98 12.17 9.50
C MET A 145 5.37 13.28 10.46
N ASP A 146 4.46 14.23 10.70
CA ASP A 146 4.71 15.39 11.56
C ASP A 146 4.91 15.00 13.03
N LYS A 147 4.42 13.85 13.46
CA LYS A 147 4.63 13.38 14.84
C LYS A 147 6.09 13.13 15.17
N PHE A 148 6.93 12.96 14.16
CA PHE A 148 8.36 12.67 14.33
C PHE A 148 9.25 13.88 14.07
N LYS A 149 8.68 15.03 13.82
CA LYS A 149 9.44 16.26 13.54
C LYS A 149 9.63 17.12 14.79
#